data_a38bfd2af2caaa27b91dc3480a07c3a4
#
_entry.id   a38bfd2af2caaa27b91dc3480a07c3a4
#
_cell.length_a   1.000
_cell.length_b   1.000
_cell.length_c   1.000
_cell.angle_alpha   90.00
_cell.angle_beta   90.00
_cell.angle_gamma   90.00
#
_symmetry.space_group_name_H-M   'P 1'
#
loop_
_entity.id
_entity.type
_entity.pdbx_description
1 polymer ?
#
loop_
_entity_poly.entity_id
_entity_poly.type
_entity_poly.pdbx_seq_one_letter_code
_entity_poly.pdbx_strand_id
1 'polypeptide(L)'
;MSAALRMSVPMEVGICCADLDALLAFYTEVVGLTLVNRVSVPADKARATGLTPHGYDVARLQTSYGERIKLLQPARAPEPAVRGAAILDRQGSAYLTFIVRDLAGTVERLRARGVVFDSEPAPMEVRPGTWLAFFRDPEGNVLELVEYDDPAAYRPDLAVRAE
;
A
#
# COMPACT_ATOMS: atom_id res chain seq x y z
N MET A 1 2.34 21.96 26.62
CA MET A 1 2.40 22.07 25.13
C MET A 1 2.39 20.66 24.57
N SER A 2 1.42 20.30 23.73
CA SER A 2 1.37 18.99 23.11
C SER A 2 2.58 18.80 22.19
N ALA A 3 3.37 17.73 22.40
CA ALA A 3 4.47 17.33 21.52
C ALA A 3 3.91 16.69 20.25
N ALA A 4 3.19 17.47 19.43
CA ALA A 4 2.68 16.98 18.16
C ALA A 4 3.84 16.65 17.20
N LEU A 5 3.76 15.49 16.53
CA LEU A 5 4.69 15.11 15.50
C LEU A 5 4.59 16.11 14.33
N ARG A 6 5.69 16.80 14.02
CA ARG A 6 5.75 17.73 12.88
C ARG A 6 6.35 17.01 11.68
N MET A 7 5.50 16.68 10.72
CA MET A 7 5.92 16.06 9.48
C MET A 7 6.33 17.12 8.45
N SER A 8 7.41 16.87 7.73
CA SER A 8 7.91 17.75 6.64
C SER A 8 7.47 17.27 5.25
N VAL A 9 7.12 15.99 5.11
CA VAL A 9 6.69 15.33 3.86
C VAL A 9 5.62 14.28 4.19
N PRO A 10 4.89 13.74 3.21
CA PRO A 10 3.94 12.66 3.42
C PRO A 10 4.56 11.44 4.11
N MET A 11 3.76 10.73 4.88
CA MET A 11 4.15 9.50 5.56
C MET A 11 4.52 8.40 4.55
N GLU A 12 5.51 7.58 4.88
CA GLU A 12 5.86 6.38 4.12
C GLU A 12 5.45 5.12 4.89
N VAL A 13 4.93 4.11 4.18
CA VAL A 13 4.56 2.81 4.75
C VAL A 13 5.63 1.78 4.37
N GLY A 14 6.10 1.00 5.35
CA GLY A 14 7.03 -0.11 5.12
C GLY A 14 6.31 -1.45 5.14
N ILE A 15 6.56 -2.29 4.13
CA ILE A 15 6.02 -3.64 3.98
C ILE A 15 7.21 -4.61 3.91
N CYS A 16 7.28 -5.57 4.86
CA CYS A 16 8.24 -6.66 4.79
C CYS A 16 7.79 -7.65 3.72
N CYS A 17 8.70 -8.10 2.87
CA CYS A 17 8.42 -9.04 1.78
C CYS A 17 9.45 -10.17 1.72
N ALA A 18 9.04 -11.29 1.16
CA ALA A 18 9.90 -12.43 0.87
C ALA A 18 10.51 -12.35 -0.54
N ASP A 19 9.79 -11.77 -1.50
CA ASP A 19 10.20 -11.59 -2.90
C ASP A 19 10.02 -10.13 -3.33
N LEU A 20 11.11 -9.36 -3.20
CA LEU A 20 11.11 -7.93 -3.56
C LEU A 20 10.85 -7.71 -5.04
N ASP A 21 11.38 -8.55 -5.92
CA ASP A 21 11.27 -8.37 -7.37
C ASP A 21 9.85 -8.66 -7.85
N ALA A 22 9.20 -9.69 -7.31
CA ALA A 22 7.79 -9.98 -7.62
C ALA A 22 6.86 -8.87 -7.15
N LEU A 23 7.05 -8.36 -5.92
CA LEU A 23 6.24 -7.24 -5.44
C LEU A 23 6.54 -5.94 -6.19
N LEU A 24 7.80 -5.67 -6.51
CA LEU A 24 8.18 -4.50 -7.28
C LEU A 24 7.49 -4.50 -8.66
N ALA A 25 7.53 -5.64 -9.37
CA ALA A 25 6.83 -5.79 -10.66
C ALA A 25 5.33 -5.56 -10.50
N PHE A 26 4.69 -6.15 -9.49
CA PHE A 26 3.27 -5.97 -9.23
C PHE A 26 2.90 -4.50 -9.00
N TYR A 27 3.60 -3.82 -8.09
CA TYR A 27 3.28 -2.42 -7.77
C TYR A 27 3.60 -1.46 -8.90
N THR A 28 4.62 -1.73 -9.74
CA THR A 28 4.95 -0.85 -10.88
C THR A 28 4.11 -1.15 -12.11
N GLU A 29 3.94 -2.42 -12.48
CA GLU A 29 3.32 -2.80 -13.75
C GLU A 29 1.80 -2.98 -13.63
N VAL A 30 1.30 -3.46 -12.48
CA VAL A 30 -0.12 -3.74 -12.28
C VAL A 30 -0.81 -2.55 -11.60
N VAL A 31 -0.27 -2.07 -10.47
CA VAL A 31 -0.85 -0.95 -9.71
C VAL A 31 -0.49 0.40 -10.33
N GLY A 32 0.71 0.52 -10.94
CA GLY A 32 1.15 1.73 -11.65
C GLY A 32 1.92 2.73 -10.79
N LEU A 33 2.56 2.28 -9.70
CA LEU A 33 3.44 3.13 -8.90
C LEU A 33 4.79 3.34 -9.60
N THR A 34 5.46 4.43 -9.27
CA THR A 34 6.78 4.74 -9.80
C THR A 34 7.87 4.30 -8.85
N LEU A 35 8.86 3.52 -9.34
CA LEU A 35 10.07 3.21 -8.57
C LEU A 35 10.91 4.47 -8.42
N VAL A 36 11.17 4.86 -7.16
CA VAL A 36 12.01 6.01 -6.81
C VAL A 36 13.48 5.59 -6.71
N ASN A 37 13.75 4.57 -5.91
CA ASN A 37 15.09 3.98 -5.76
C ASN A 37 15.03 2.58 -5.17
N ARG A 38 16.17 1.87 -5.30
CA ARG A 38 16.44 0.61 -4.61
C ARG A 38 17.80 0.72 -3.96
N VAL A 39 17.91 0.34 -2.69
CA VAL A 39 19.17 0.37 -1.93
C VAL A 39 19.29 -0.87 -1.03
N SER A 40 20.52 -1.28 -0.77
CA SER A 40 20.83 -2.34 0.20
C SER A 40 21.32 -1.72 1.51
N VAL A 41 20.84 -2.23 2.62
CA VAL A 41 21.22 -1.82 3.96
C VAL A 41 22.01 -2.96 4.62
N PRO A 42 23.29 -2.74 4.98
CA PRO A 42 24.13 -3.77 5.57
C PRO A 42 23.68 -4.15 7.00
N ALA A 43 24.06 -5.33 7.45
CA ALA A 43 23.60 -5.92 8.70
C ALA A 43 23.91 -5.08 9.95
N ASP A 44 25.06 -4.41 9.98
CA ASP A 44 25.43 -3.53 11.10
C ASP A 44 24.47 -2.35 11.24
N LYS A 45 24.08 -1.72 10.14
CA LYS A 45 23.11 -0.63 10.10
C LYS A 45 21.69 -1.12 10.43
N ALA A 46 21.27 -2.23 9.83
CA ALA A 46 19.97 -2.83 10.08
C ALA A 46 19.78 -3.19 11.56
N ARG A 47 20.82 -3.76 12.18
CA ARG A 47 20.83 -4.09 13.62
C ARG A 47 20.76 -2.85 14.49
N ALA A 48 21.52 -1.82 14.15
CA ALA A 48 21.52 -0.56 14.90
C ALA A 48 20.16 0.15 14.91
N THR A 49 19.35 -0.04 13.85
CA THR A 49 17.98 0.51 13.79
C THR A 49 16.93 -0.38 14.47
N GLY A 50 17.29 -1.59 14.90
CA GLY A 50 16.35 -2.53 15.52
C GLY A 50 15.40 -3.24 14.54
N LEU A 51 15.56 -3.06 13.22
CA LEU A 51 14.67 -3.67 12.23
C LEU A 51 14.92 -5.16 12.05
N THR A 52 16.19 -5.55 11.90
CA THR A 52 16.60 -6.95 11.74
C THR A 52 18.08 -7.09 12.11
N PRO A 53 18.52 -8.25 12.62
CA PRO A 53 19.96 -8.52 12.83
C PRO A 53 20.71 -8.77 11.52
N HIS A 54 19.99 -8.93 10.41
CA HIS A 54 20.56 -9.18 9.08
C HIS A 54 20.46 -7.90 8.23
N GLY A 55 21.16 -7.87 7.06
CA GLY A 55 20.96 -6.84 6.07
C GLY A 55 19.57 -6.97 5.40
N TYR A 56 19.18 -5.96 4.64
CA TYR A 56 17.96 -6.02 3.83
C TYR A 56 18.07 -5.12 2.60
N ASP A 57 17.34 -5.46 1.57
CA ASP A 57 17.09 -4.60 0.41
C ASP A 57 15.78 -3.83 0.61
N VAL A 58 15.74 -2.59 0.13
CA VAL A 58 14.53 -1.77 0.13
C VAL A 58 14.33 -1.11 -1.23
N ALA A 59 13.13 -1.26 -1.79
CA ALA A 59 12.64 -0.48 -2.92
C ALA A 59 11.61 0.54 -2.43
N ARG A 60 11.75 1.81 -2.85
CA ARG A 60 10.77 2.86 -2.58
C ARG A 60 9.96 3.14 -3.82
N LEU A 61 8.66 3.03 -3.67
CA LEU A 61 7.66 3.28 -4.70
C LEU A 61 6.85 4.52 -4.34
N GLN A 62 6.43 5.30 -5.32
CA GLN A 62 5.68 6.53 -5.11
C GLN A 62 4.40 6.54 -5.93
N THR A 63 3.31 6.99 -5.30
CA THR A 63 2.03 7.27 -5.97
C THR A 63 2.13 8.56 -6.78
N SER A 64 1.17 8.78 -7.68
CA SER A 64 1.06 10.06 -8.41
C SER A 64 0.79 11.25 -7.49
N TYR A 65 0.32 11.01 -6.27
CA TYR A 65 -0.01 12.05 -5.28
C TYR A 65 1.12 12.34 -4.29
N GLY A 66 2.18 11.49 -4.27
CA GLY A 66 3.41 11.71 -3.51
C GLY A 66 3.61 10.82 -2.28
N GLU A 67 2.63 10.01 -1.88
CA GLU A 67 2.82 9.01 -0.82
C GLU A 67 3.80 7.94 -1.28
N ARG A 68 4.46 7.28 -0.33
CA ARG A 68 5.45 6.24 -0.62
C ARG A 68 5.18 4.95 0.12
N ILE A 69 5.48 3.86 -0.59
CA ILE A 69 5.57 2.51 -0.04
C ILE A 69 7.04 2.07 -0.10
N LYS A 70 7.54 1.49 0.99
CA LYS A 70 8.84 0.83 1.05
C LYS A 70 8.61 -0.67 1.09
N LEU A 71 9.09 -1.40 0.09
CA LEU A 71 9.15 -2.86 0.12
C LEU A 71 10.51 -3.24 0.68
N LEU A 72 10.54 -4.04 1.76
CA LEU A 72 11.76 -4.40 2.49
C LEU A 72 11.92 -5.92 2.48
N GLN A 73 12.96 -6.41 1.80
CA GLN A 73 13.32 -7.83 1.78
C GLN A 73 14.51 -8.08 2.69
N PRO A 74 14.34 -8.75 3.85
CA PRO A 74 15.46 -9.13 4.69
C PRO A 74 16.38 -10.14 3.97
N ALA A 75 17.68 -10.10 4.26
CA ALA A 75 18.66 -11.08 3.73
C ALA A 75 18.36 -12.52 4.20
N ARG A 76 17.68 -12.67 5.34
CA ARG A 76 17.08 -13.93 5.78
C ARG A 76 15.58 -13.87 5.51
N ALA A 77 15.05 -14.87 4.81
CA ALA A 77 13.64 -14.95 4.49
C ALA A 77 12.76 -14.75 5.75
N PRO A 78 11.76 -13.86 5.69
CA PRO A 78 10.85 -13.64 6.81
C PRO A 78 9.93 -14.84 7.00
N GLU A 79 9.42 -15.01 8.21
CA GLU A 79 8.36 -15.98 8.44
C GLU A 79 7.07 -15.53 7.78
N PRO A 80 6.30 -16.45 7.18
CA PRO A 80 5.01 -16.12 6.58
C PRO A 80 4.05 -15.48 7.58
N ALA A 81 3.32 -14.47 7.16
CA ALA A 81 2.30 -13.86 7.99
C ALA A 81 1.19 -14.86 8.32
N VAL A 82 0.78 -14.94 9.59
CA VAL A 82 -0.41 -15.69 10.00
C VAL A 82 -1.64 -14.84 9.67
N ARG A 83 -2.45 -15.29 8.73
CA ARG A 83 -3.63 -14.56 8.25
C ARG A 83 -4.91 -15.18 8.77
N GLY A 84 -5.91 -14.36 9.11
CA GLY A 84 -7.27 -14.78 9.36
C GLY A 84 -8.04 -15.01 8.05
N ALA A 85 -9.27 -15.54 8.15
CA ALA A 85 -10.17 -15.66 7.00
C ALA A 85 -10.59 -14.28 6.46
N ALA A 86 -10.75 -13.30 7.37
CA ALA A 86 -10.94 -11.90 7.02
C ALA A 86 -9.79 -11.04 7.54
N ILE A 87 -9.58 -9.87 6.92
CA ILE A 87 -8.48 -8.97 7.31
C ILE A 87 -8.57 -8.51 8.75
N LEU A 88 -9.78 -8.31 9.27
CA LEU A 88 -10.03 -7.81 10.63
C LEU A 88 -10.08 -8.91 11.71
N ASP A 89 -9.81 -10.16 11.37
CA ASP A 89 -9.78 -11.26 12.33
C ASP A 89 -8.59 -11.18 13.29
N ARG A 90 -7.56 -10.42 12.96
CA ARG A 90 -6.32 -10.36 13.75
C ARG A 90 -5.86 -8.93 13.96
N GLN A 91 -5.37 -8.64 15.16
CA GLN A 91 -4.65 -7.41 15.45
C GLN A 91 -3.33 -7.35 14.67
N GLY A 92 -2.89 -6.14 14.35
CA GLY A 92 -1.68 -5.92 13.55
C GLY A 92 -1.89 -6.05 12.04
N SER A 93 -3.08 -6.47 11.59
CA SER A 93 -3.46 -6.41 10.18
C SER A 93 -3.59 -4.95 9.74
N ALA A 94 -3.14 -4.67 8.54
CA ALA A 94 -3.27 -3.36 7.90
C ALA A 94 -3.62 -3.56 6.42
N TYR A 95 -4.19 -2.54 5.82
CA TYR A 95 -4.39 -2.47 4.38
C TYR A 95 -4.06 -1.07 3.87
N LEU A 96 -3.75 -0.97 2.60
CA LEU A 96 -3.46 0.29 1.93
C LEU A 96 -4.68 0.72 1.13
N THR A 97 -5.17 1.92 1.36
CA THR A 97 -6.30 2.50 0.62
C THR A 97 -5.79 3.46 -0.46
N PHE A 98 -6.12 3.17 -1.70
CA PHE A 98 -5.91 4.07 -2.83
C PHE A 98 -7.24 4.71 -3.19
N ILE A 99 -7.34 6.02 -3.01
CA ILE A 99 -8.50 6.79 -3.41
C ILE A 99 -8.35 7.14 -4.90
N VAL A 100 -9.24 6.58 -5.70
CA VAL A 100 -9.16 6.68 -7.16
C VAL A 100 -10.38 7.41 -7.73
N ARG A 101 -10.24 7.83 -8.98
CA ARG A 101 -11.35 8.31 -9.80
C ARG A 101 -11.89 7.22 -10.66
N ASP A 102 -12.78 6.86 -11.22
CA ASP A 102 -13.11 5.74 -12.11
C ASP A 102 -12.72 4.38 -11.51
N LEU A 103 -13.32 4.05 -10.38
CA LEU A 103 -13.09 2.77 -9.69
C LEU A 103 -13.52 1.58 -10.56
N ALA A 104 -14.66 1.67 -11.24
CA ALA A 104 -15.17 0.59 -12.09
C ALA A 104 -14.18 0.25 -13.22
N GLY A 105 -13.72 1.25 -13.97
CA GLY A 105 -12.70 1.05 -15.00
C GLY A 105 -11.35 0.58 -14.42
N THR A 106 -11.01 0.99 -13.21
CA THR A 106 -9.80 0.50 -12.52
C THR A 106 -9.92 -0.98 -12.17
N VAL A 107 -11.04 -1.43 -11.64
CA VAL A 107 -11.32 -2.85 -11.35
C VAL A 107 -11.22 -3.68 -12.63
N GLU A 108 -11.82 -3.23 -13.73
CA GLU A 108 -11.74 -3.94 -15.02
C GLU A 108 -10.30 -4.04 -15.54
N ARG A 109 -9.50 -2.97 -15.47
CA ARG A 109 -8.09 -2.97 -15.87
C ARG A 109 -7.25 -3.94 -15.03
N LEU A 110 -7.49 -3.99 -13.73
CA LEU A 110 -6.79 -4.91 -12.83
C LEU A 110 -7.21 -6.36 -13.06
N ARG A 111 -8.50 -6.65 -13.28
CA ARG A 111 -8.98 -7.99 -13.65
C ARG A 111 -8.36 -8.47 -14.96
N ALA A 112 -8.25 -7.60 -15.95
CA ALA A 112 -7.59 -7.94 -17.23
C ALA A 112 -6.09 -8.29 -17.06
N ARG A 113 -5.49 -7.91 -15.94
CA ARG A 113 -4.11 -8.27 -15.55
C ARG A 113 -4.04 -9.44 -14.56
N GLY A 114 -5.14 -10.14 -14.35
CA GLY A 114 -5.20 -11.33 -13.50
C GLY A 114 -5.40 -11.06 -12.02
N VAL A 115 -5.70 -9.83 -11.62
CA VAL A 115 -5.99 -9.51 -10.21
C VAL A 115 -7.36 -10.09 -9.83
N VAL A 116 -7.37 -10.83 -8.73
CA VAL A 116 -8.60 -11.37 -8.12
C VAL A 116 -9.01 -10.45 -6.97
N PHE A 117 -10.29 -10.09 -6.93
CA PHE A 117 -10.86 -9.25 -5.86
C PHE A 117 -11.45 -10.12 -4.76
N ASP A 118 -11.21 -9.72 -3.51
CA ASP A 118 -11.83 -10.35 -2.32
C ASP A 118 -13.28 -9.90 -2.14
N SER A 119 -13.66 -8.70 -2.64
CA SER A 119 -15.03 -8.20 -2.64
C SER A 119 -15.79 -8.67 -3.88
N GLU A 120 -17.02 -9.18 -3.68
CA GLU A 120 -17.94 -9.53 -4.76
C GLU A 120 -19.36 -9.05 -4.40
N PRO A 121 -19.99 -8.19 -5.22
CA PRO A 121 -19.44 -7.60 -6.45
C PRO A 121 -18.31 -6.61 -6.18
N ALA A 122 -17.44 -6.37 -7.17
CA ALA A 122 -16.44 -5.32 -7.14
C ALA A 122 -16.60 -4.44 -8.40
N PRO A 123 -16.79 -3.11 -8.23
CA PRO A 123 -16.89 -2.38 -6.97
C PRO A 123 -18.22 -2.59 -6.24
N MET A 124 -18.23 -2.32 -4.92
CA MET A 124 -19.40 -2.39 -4.05
C MET A 124 -19.66 -1.03 -3.39
N GLU A 125 -20.90 -0.58 -3.39
CA GLU A 125 -21.31 0.58 -2.61
C GLU A 125 -21.53 0.18 -1.15
N VAL A 126 -20.72 0.74 -0.23
CA VAL A 126 -20.80 0.42 1.20
C VAL A 126 -21.61 1.42 2.00
N ARG A 127 -21.79 2.59 1.45
CA ARG A 127 -22.68 3.66 1.91
C ARG A 127 -22.92 4.63 0.76
N PRO A 128 -24.00 5.44 0.78
CA PRO A 128 -24.29 6.37 -0.31
C PRO A 128 -23.06 7.20 -0.71
N GLY A 129 -22.68 7.13 -1.98
CA GLY A 129 -21.56 7.87 -2.54
C GLY A 129 -20.16 7.37 -2.16
N THR A 130 -20.04 6.15 -1.60
CA THR A 130 -18.75 5.54 -1.28
C THR A 130 -18.68 4.12 -1.82
N TRP A 131 -17.82 3.93 -2.80
CA TRP A 131 -17.61 2.67 -3.51
C TRP A 131 -16.22 2.13 -3.20
N LEU A 132 -16.09 0.82 -3.02
CA LEU A 132 -14.80 0.20 -2.76
C LEU A 132 -14.66 -1.18 -3.40
N ALA A 133 -13.41 -1.64 -3.48
CA ALA A 133 -13.04 -2.99 -3.86
C ALA A 133 -11.75 -3.39 -3.15
N PHE A 134 -11.70 -4.61 -2.60
CA PHE A 134 -10.52 -5.19 -1.97
C PHE A 134 -9.87 -6.24 -2.85
N PHE A 135 -8.54 -6.25 -2.88
CA PHE A 135 -7.72 -7.24 -3.57
C PHE A 135 -6.40 -7.44 -2.83
N ARG A 136 -5.57 -8.36 -3.31
CA ARG A 136 -4.29 -8.68 -2.67
C ARG A 136 -3.13 -8.57 -3.64
N ASP A 137 -1.98 -8.18 -3.08
CA ASP A 137 -0.71 -8.32 -3.80
C ASP A 137 -0.24 -9.80 -3.81
N PRO A 138 0.82 -10.16 -4.56
CA PRO A 138 1.32 -11.54 -4.66
C PRO A 138 1.67 -12.20 -3.31
N GLU A 139 2.02 -11.42 -2.30
CA GLU A 139 2.29 -11.94 -0.95
C GLU A 139 1.07 -11.85 -0.03
N GLY A 140 -0.10 -11.40 -0.56
CA GLY A 140 -1.40 -11.33 0.09
C GLY A 140 -1.55 -10.16 1.04
N ASN A 141 -0.75 -9.11 0.93
CA ASN A 141 -1.06 -7.84 1.59
C ASN A 141 -2.35 -7.28 1.00
N VAL A 142 -3.20 -6.74 1.85
CA VAL A 142 -4.52 -6.28 1.43
C VAL A 142 -4.45 -4.85 0.91
N LEU A 143 -5.05 -4.63 -0.24
CA LEU A 143 -5.16 -3.35 -0.90
C LEU A 143 -6.65 -3.02 -1.10
N GLU A 144 -6.98 -1.76 -0.87
CA GLU A 144 -8.32 -1.22 -1.07
C GLU A 144 -8.28 -0.13 -2.12
N LEU A 145 -9.23 -0.18 -3.05
CA LEU A 145 -9.56 0.94 -3.92
C LEU A 145 -10.85 1.57 -3.42
N VAL A 146 -10.88 2.89 -3.34
CA VAL A 146 -12.07 3.64 -2.94
C VAL A 146 -12.34 4.76 -3.92
N GLU A 147 -13.61 4.96 -4.25
CA GLU A 147 -14.10 6.14 -4.96
C GLU A 147 -15.17 6.82 -4.11
N TYR A 148 -15.06 8.13 -3.98
CA TYR A 148 -16.07 8.99 -3.38
C TYR A 148 -16.75 9.81 -4.47
N ASP A 149 -18.08 9.85 -4.49
CA ASP A 149 -18.84 10.68 -5.42
C ASP A 149 -18.51 12.17 -5.25
N ASP A 150 -18.20 12.58 -4.01
CA ASP A 150 -17.72 13.94 -3.70
C ASP A 150 -16.42 13.88 -2.89
N PRO A 151 -15.26 13.79 -3.56
CA PRO A 151 -13.95 13.81 -2.90
C PRO A 151 -13.69 15.11 -2.12
N ALA A 152 -14.23 16.24 -2.56
CA ALA A 152 -14.02 17.52 -1.89
C ALA A 152 -14.76 17.59 -0.53
N ALA A 153 -15.95 17.00 -0.43
CA ALA A 153 -16.66 16.86 0.85
C ALA A 153 -15.92 15.87 1.78
N TYR A 154 -15.31 14.81 1.23
CA TYR A 154 -14.54 13.84 2.03
C TYR A 154 -13.19 14.40 2.52
N ARG A 155 -12.48 15.15 1.67
CA ARG A 155 -11.17 15.73 1.96
C ARG A 155 -11.14 17.24 1.68
N PRO A 156 -11.90 18.02 2.43
CA PRO A 156 -11.96 19.49 2.23
C PRO A 156 -10.59 20.15 2.49
N ASP A 157 -9.72 19.52 3.27
CA ASP A 157 -8.36 19.95 3.54
C ASP A 157 -7.45 19.93 2.30
N LEU A 158 -7.78 19.17 1.25
CA LEU A 158 -7.01 19.10 0.01
C LEU A 158 -7.46 20.14 -1.01
N ALA A 159 -8.68 20.63 -0.93
CA ALA A 159 -9.19 21.68 -1.83
C ALA A 159 -8.42 23.01 -1.70
N VAL A 160 -7.81 23.27 -0.55
CA VAL A 160 -7.04 24.48 -0.25
C VAL A 160 -5.60 24.44 -0.79
N ARG A 161 -5.11 23.27 -1.24
CA ARG A 161 -3.73 23.09 -1.72
C ARG A 161 -3.57 23.13 -3.24
N ALA A 162 -4.65 23.39 -3.97
CA ALA A 162 -4.65 23.43 -5.43
C ALA A 162 -4.39 24.82 -6.03
N GLU A 163 -3.99 25.81 -5.19
CA GLU A 163 -3.59 27.16 -5.62
C GLU A 163 -2.06 27.32 -5.68
#